data_1cf40c04a60b405f323214e9410040cc
#
_entry.id   1cf40c04a60b405f323214e9410040cc
#
_cell.length_a   1.000
_cell.length_b   1.000
_cell.length_c   1.000
_cell.angle_alpha   90.00
_cell.angle_beta   90.00
_cell.angle_gamma   90.00
#
_symmetry.space_group_name_H-M   'P 1'
#
loop_
_entity.id
_entity.type
_entity.pdbx_description
1 polymer ?
#
loop_
_entity_poly.entity_id
_entity_poly.type
_entity_poly.pdbx_seq_one_letter_code
_entity_poly.pdbx_strand_id
1 'polypeptide(L)'
;LDVMMVSRRSMKAAEKQKYDIDRAWRRVEKQTAGGWRVPGWCRYAAAVTVLFFSVWGWVTYNRESALPVTGELTDVILPGVSKAELILASGERIILGTQTEIRDIEELGVKITNDTSGGELKYETGSTEDSTITAYNTLIVPKGGEYMVRLPDGSQVWLNSETTIRFPVRFAAGKREVQLCGEAFFKVCRDT
;
A
#
# COMPACT_ATOMS: atom_id res chain seq x y z
N LEU A 1 -77.81 6.15 -65.64
CA LEU A 1 -77.71 7.27 -64.65
C LEU A 1 -77.60 6.79 -63.22
N ASP A 2 -77.98 5.54 -62.87
CA ASP A 2 -77.95 5.01 -61.47
C ASP A 2 -76.60 4.57 -60.94
N VAL A 3 -75.67 4.15 -61.79
CA VAL A 3 -74.39 3.66 -61.39
C VAL A 3 -73.48 4.79 -60.81
N MET A 4 -73.67 6.04 -61.31
CA MET A 4 -72.87 7.18 -60.80
C MET A 4 -73.35 7.71 -59.43
N MET A 5 -74.63 7.45 -59.08
CA MET A 5 -75.18 7.87 -57.78
C MET A 5 -74.75 6.93 -56.64
N VAL A 6 -74.58 5.63 -56.91
CA VAL A 6 -74.14 4.63 -55.92
C VAL A 6 -72.70 4.89 -55.55
N SER A 7 -71.81 5.24 -56.48
CA SER A 7 -70.41 5.57 -56.25
C SER A 7 -70.22 6.76 -55.31
N ARG A 8 -71.05 7.81 -55.47
CA ARG A 8 -70.94 8.99 -54.57
C ARG A 8 -71.48 8.77 -53.17
N ARG A 9 -72.40 7.82 -52.97
CA ARG A 9 -72.87 7.45 -51.62
C ARG A 9 -71.87 6.60 -50.87
N SER A 10 -71.20 5.68 -51.55
CA SER A 10 -70.16 4.85 -50.95
C SER A 10 -68.93 5.68 -50.57
N MET A 11 -68.56 6.67 -51.41
CA MET A 11 -67.45 7.57 -51.08
C MET A 11 -67.74 8.46 -49.85
N LYS A 12 -68.97 8.95 -49.72
CA LYS A 12 -69.40 9.74 -48.57
C LYS A 12 -69.55 8.94 -47.31
N ALA A 13 -69.81 7.63 -47.40
CA ALA A 13 -69.81 6.74 -46.24
C ALA A 13 -68.38 6.40 -45.74
N ALA A 14 -67.44 6.25 -46.68
CA ALA A 14 -66.01 6.03 -46.33
C ALA A 14 -65.39 7.29 -45.77
N GLU A 15 -65.75 8.47 -46.18
CA GLU A 15 -65.21 9.72 -45.64
C GLU A 15 -65.76 10.07 -44.26
N LYS A 16 -66.85 9.46 -43.82
CA LYS A 16 -67.38 9.62 -42.45
C LYS A 16 -66.74 8.71 -41.41
N GLN A 17 -65.93 7.79 -41.86
CA GLN A 17 -65.05 7.05 -40.93
C GLN A 17 -63.75 7.84 -40.66
N LYS A 18 -63.91 9.11 -40.39
CA LYS A 18 -62.88 9.95 -39.89
C LYS A 18 -62.52 9.35 -38.50
N TYR A 19 -61.35 8.75 -38.42
CA TYR A 19 -60.81 8.27 -37.18
C TYR A 19 -61.02 9.30 -36.08
N ASP A 20 -61.80 8.93 -35.07
CA ASP A 20 -62.10 9.81 -33.93
C ASP A 20 -60.91 9.89 -33.09
N ILE A 21 -59.87 10.63 -33.52
CA ILE A 21 -58.60 10.82 -32.90
C ILE A 21 -58.81 11.35 -31.47
N ASP A 22 -59.82 12.19 -31.29
CA ASP A 22 -60.12 12.75 -29.96
C ASP A 22 -60.66 11.69 -28.99
N ARG A 23 -61.32 10.65 -29.51
CA ARG A 23 -61.79 9.54 -28.70
C ARG A 23 -60.65 8.55 -28.38
N ALA A 24 -59.70 8.42 -29.31
CA ALA A 24 -58.48 7.62 -29.08
C ALA A 24 -57.55 8.32 -28.09
N TRP A 25 -57.34 9.63 -28.22
CA TRP A 25 -56.53 10.42 -27.28
C TRP A 25 -57.10 10.42 -25.86
N ARG A 26 -58.41 10.55 -25.71
CA ARG A 26 -59.07 10.47 -24.39
C ARG A 26 -58.92 9.10 -23.72
N ARG A 27 -58.68 8.04 -24.47
CA ARG A 27 -58.47 6.71 -23.95
C ARG A 27 -57.01 6.55 -23.45
N VAL A 28 -56.06 7.12 -24.21
CA VAL A 28 -54.64 7.15 -23.83
C VAL A 28 -54.40 8.05 -22.60
N GLU A 29 -55.04 9.21 -22.59
CA GLU A 29 -54.94 10.16 -21.48
C GLU A 29 -55.49 9.60 -20.17
N LYS A 30 -56.56 8.80 -20.21
CA LYS A 30 -57.07 8.08 -19.04
C LYS A 30 -56.16 6.95 -18.56
N GLN A 31 -55.36 6.36 -19.43
CA GLN A 31 -54.41 5.32 -19.07
C GLN A 31 -53.10 5.92 -18.50
N THR A 32 -52.71 7.11 -18.93
CA THR A 32 -51.51 7.80 -18.44
C THR A 32 -51.79 8.71 -17.23
N ALA A 33 -53.04 9.07 -16.97
CA ALA A 33 -53.46 9.85 -15.79
C ALA A 33 -53.47 9.04 -14.48
N GLY A 34 -53.13 7.75 -14.53
CA GLY A 34 -52.79 6.97 -13.35
C GLY A 34 -51.47 7.49 -12.76
N GLY A 35 -51.55 8.65 -12.10
CA GLY A 35 -50.39 9.16 -11.36
C GLY A 35 -49.85 8.05 -10.45
N TRP A 36 -48.65 7.58 -10.74
CA TRP A 36 -47.91 6.64 -9.89
C TRP A 36 -47.80 7.26 -8.51
N ARG A 37 -48.69 6.89 -7.63
CA ARG A 37 -48.63 7.28 -6.23
C ARG A 37 -47.44 6.57 -5.64
N VAL A 38 -46.24 7.19 -5.72
CA VAL A 38 -45.04 6.74 -5.07
C VAL A 38 -45.35 6.63 -3.57
N PRO A 39 -45.39 5.44 -3.00
CA PRO A 39 -45.67 5.27 -1.58
C PRO A 39 -44.70 6.11 -0.76
N GLY A 40 -45.16 6.71 0.34
CA GLY A 40 -44.39 7.69 1.10
C GLY A 40 -42.99 7.23 1.54
N TRP A 41 -42.79 5.93 1.65
CA TRP A 41 -41.48 5.33 1.99
C TRP A 41 -40.44 5.47 0.86
N CYS A 42 -40.84 5.59 -0.41
CA CYS A 42 -39.91 5.84 -1.51
C CYS A 42 -39.20 7.20 -1.40
N ARG A 43 -39.77 8.15 -0.66
CA ARG A 43 -39.13 9.45 -0.39
C ARG A 43 -37.94 9.30 0.56
N TYR A 44 -37.99 8.34 1.45
CA TYR A 44 -36.87 8.00 2.35
C TYR A 44 -35.84 7.12 1.65
N ALA A 45 -36.26 6.25 0.73
CA ALA A 45 -35.34 5.44 -0.06
C ALA A 45 -34.37 6.30 -0.87
N ALA A 46 -34.86 7.37 -1.48
CA ALA A 46 -33.99 8.30 -2.23
C ALA A 46 -32.97 9.01 -1.32
N ALA A 47 -33.37 9.41 -0.12
CA ALA A 47 -32.44 10.01 0.84
C ALA A 47 -31.35 9.02 1.32
N VAL A 48 -31.75 7.78 1.59
CA VAL A 48 -30.82 6.73 2.02
C VAL A 48 -29.81 6.38 0.90
N THR A 49 -30.26 6.31 -0.34
CA THR A 49 -29.35 6.06 -1.48
C THR A 49 -28.34 7.19 -1.66
N VAL A 50 -28.76 8.45 -1.56
CA VAL A 50 -27.86 9.60 -1.66
C VAL A 50 -26.83 9.57 -0.52
N LEU A 51 -27.25 9.30 0.71
CA LEU A 51 -26.33 9.17 1.85
C LEU A 51 -25.36 8.01 1.66
N PHE A 52 -25.84 6.86 1.18
CA PHE A 52 -24.99 5.69 0.92
C PHE A 52 -23.92 6.01 -0.13
N PHE A 53 -24.28 6.61 -1.25
CA PHE A 53 -23.32 7.00 -2.28
C PHE A 53 -22.40 8.12 -1.84
N SER A 54 -22.84 9.06 -1.02
CA SER A 54 -22.01 10.10 -0.43
C SER A 54 -20.95 9.52 0.49
N VAL A 55 -21.33 8.62 1.39
CA VAL A 55 -20.41 7.95 2.31
C VAL A 55 -19.47 7.03 1.55
N TRP A 56 -19.99 6.28 0.57
CA TRP A 56 -19.15 5.40 -0.25
C TRP A 56 -18.17 6.21 -1.12
N GLY A 57 -18.61 7.29 -1.74
CA GLY A 57 -17.76 8.21 -2.48
C GLY A 57 -16.69 8.86 -1.59
N TRP A 58 -17.07 9.25 -0.36
CA TRP A 58 -16.10 9.81 0.61
C TRP A 58 -15.09 8.76 1.08
N VAL A 59 -15.54 7.53 1.36
CA VAL A 59 -14.65 6.41 1.73
C VAL A 59 -13.72 6.01 0.58
N THR A 60 -14.23 5.97 -0.67
CA THR A 60 -13.38 5.67 -1.84
C THR A 60 -12.41 6.82 -2.12
N TYR A 61 -12.87 8.07 -2.03
CA TYR A 61 -12.00 9.25 -2.18
C TYR A 61 -10.87 9.28 -1.14
N ASN A 62 -11.17 8.97 0.13
CA ASN A 62 -10.15 8.89 1.18
C ASN A 62 -9.29 7.62 1.12
N ARG A 63 -9.70 6.59 0.35
CA ARG A 63 -8.85 5.41 0.11
C ARG A 63 -7.78 5.65 -0.96
N GLU A 64 -7.92 6.67 -1.78
CA GLU A 64 -6.97 7.00 -2.85
C GLU A 64 -5.68 7.67 -2.39
N SER A 65 -5.42 7.77 -1.08
CA SER A 65 -4.08 8.14 -0.60
C SER A 65 -3.09 6.97 -0.58
N ALA A 66 -3.52 5.76 -0.95
CA ALA A 66 -2.60 4.71 -1.37
C ALA A 66 -2.41 4.87 -2.89
N LEU A 67 -1.46 5.70 -3.28
CA LEU A 67 -1.00 5.84 -4.67
C LEU A 67 -0.79 4.44 -5.24
N PRO A 68 -1.48 4.04 -6.33
CA PRO A 68 -1.01 2.92 -7.11
C PRO A 68 0.36 3.37 -7.65
N VAL A 69 1.42 2.75 -7.16
CA VAL A 69 2.73 2.83 -7.79
C VAL A 69 2.61 2.10 -9.13
N THR A 70 1.95 2.75 -10.08
CA THR A 70 2.11 2.46 -11.50
C THR A 70 3.27 3.34 -11.96
N GLY A 71 4.43 3.12 -11.33
CA GLY A 71 5.69 3.59 -11.87
C GLY A 71 5.98 2.72 -13.09
N GLU A 72 5.92 3.31 -14.27
CA GLU A 72 6.84 2.91 -15.32
C GLU A 72 8.19 2.68 -14.66
N LEU A 73 8.69 1.46 -14.80
CA LEU A 73 10.07 1.12 -14.46
C LEU A 73 10.98 1.86 -15.45
N THR A 74 11.06 3.18 -15.33
CA THR A 74 12.30 3.86 -15.67
C THR A 74 13.29 3.36 -14.64
N ASP A 75 14.15 2.49 -15.05
CA ASP A 75 15.31 1.98 -14.32
C ASP A 75 16.26 3.15 -14.06
N VAL A 76 15.80 4.11 -13.25
CA VAL A 76 16.67 5.13 -12.68
C VAL A 76 17.43 4.36 -11.60
N ILE A 77 18.64 3.95 -11.94
CA ILE A 77 19.61 3.43 -10.98
C ILE A 77 19.89 4.58 -10.00
N LEU A 78 19.07 4.67 -8.95
CA LEU A 78 19.34 5.55 -7.84
C LEU A 78 20.56 4.98 -7.10
N PRO A 79 21.52 5.83 -6.67
CA PRO A 79 22.59 5.41 -5.79
C PRO A 79 21.99 4.70 -4.57
N GLY A 80 22.68 3.68 -4.06
CA GLY A 80 22.26 2.94 -2.88
C GLY A 80 21.90 3.90 -1.75
N VAL A 81 20.75 3.68 -1.14
CA VAL A 81 20.30 4.48 0.00
C VAL A 81 20.71 3.73 1.26
N SER A 82 21.38 4.41 2.20
CA SER A 82 21.74 3.83 3.50
C SER A 82 20.46 3.50 4.27
N LYS A 83 19.99 2.26 4.16
CA LYS A 83 18.85 1.72 4.89
C LYS A 83 19.07 0.25 5.22
N ALA A 84 18.74 -0.11 6.44
CA ALA A 84 18.78 -1.48 6.92
C ALA A 84 17.75 -1.70 8.02
N GLU A 85 17.45 -2.94 8.36
CA GLU A 85 16.65 -3.35 9.51
C GLU A 85 17.55 -4.16 10.45
N LEU A 86 17.67 -3.71 11.70
CA LEU A 86 18.38 -4.42 12.75
C LEU A 86 17.36 -5.17 13.62
N ILE A 87 17.55 -6.46 13.76
CA ILE A 87 16.79 -7.30 14.67
C ILE A 87 17.73 -7.67 15.83
N LEU A 88 17.42 -7.20 17.02
CA LEU A 88 18.14 -7.49 18.23
C LEU A 88 17.90 -8.92 18.73
N ALA A 89 18.75 -9.41 19.59
CA ALA A 89 18.57 -10.72 20.25
C ALA A 89 17.30 -10.79 21.09
N SER A 90 16.82 -9.64 21.59
CA SER A 90 15.51 -9.49 22.25
C SER A 90 14.32 -9.73 21.33
N GLY A 91 14.52 -9.70 19.99
CA GLY A 91 13.48 -9.73 18.96
C GLY A 91 12.97 -8.35 18.57
N GLU A 92 13.44 -7.29 19.19
CA GLU A 92 13.10 -5.91 18.81
C GLU A 92 13.63 -5.60 17.41
N ARG A 93 12.83 -4.92 16.59
CA ARG A 93 13.17 -4.51 15.23
C ARG A 93 13.35 -3.02 15.14
N ILE A 94 14.47 -2.60 14.59
CA ILE A 94 14.87 -1.20 14.48
C ILE A 94 15.18 -0.91 13.02
N ILE A 95 14.46 0.05 12.45
CA ILE A 95 14.72 0.49 11.08
C ILE A 95 15.83 1.53 11.10
N LEU A 96 16.91 1.25 10.40
CA LEU A 96 18.08 2.11 10.25
C LEU A 96 18.01 2.84 8.91
N GLY A 97 18.26 4.15 8.90
CA GLY A 97 18.23 4.97 7.69
C GLY A 97 18.58 6.41 7.96
N THR A 98 18.59 7.23 6.92
CA THR A 98 19.00 8.64 6.96
C THR A 98 18.12 9.55 7.84
N GLN A 99 16.96 9.09 8.30
CA GLN A 99 16.04 9.86 9.15
C GLN A 99 15.84 9.28 10.55
N THR A 100 16.51 8.18 10.86
CA THR A 100 16.41 7.57 12.19
C THR A 100 17.35 8.31 13.13
N GLU A 101 16.81 8.94 14.16
CA GLU A 101 17.64 9.58 15.19
C GLU A 101 18.65 8.59 15.76
N ILE A 102 19.85 9.11 16.07
CA ILE A 102 20.90 8.35 16.76
C ILE A 102 20.31 7.83 18.07
N ARG A 103 20.01 6.54 18.14
CA ARG A 103 19.59 5.90 19.38
C ARG A 103 20.76 5.07 19.88
N ASP A 104 21.24 5.44 21.05
CA ASP A 104 22.13 4.56 21.82
C ASP A 104 21.24 3.44 22.36
N ILE A 105 21.50 2.22 21.90
CA ILE A 105 20.81 1.01 22.34
C ILE A 105 21.79 0.25 23.21
N GLU A 106 21.37 -0.11 24.42
CA GLU A 106 22.17 -0.91 25.32
C GLU A 106 21.61 -2.33 25.35
N GLU A 107 22.37 -3.29 24.84
CA GLU A 107 21.99 -4.70 24.82
C GLU A 107 23.12 -5.54 25.42
N LEU A 108 22.82 -6.25 26.52
CA LEU A 108 23.78 -7.16 27.19
C LEU A 108 25.15 -6.50 27.52
N GLY A 109 25.14 -5.22 27.92
CA GLY A 109 26.34 -4.46 28.23
C GLY A 109 27.16 -4.06 27.00
N VAL A 110 26.57 -4.12 25.82
CA VAL A 110 27.11 -3.59 24.56
C VAL A 110 26.32 -2.37 24.15
N LYS A 111 27.02 -1.28 23.92
CA LYS A 111 26.41 -0.06 23.37
C LYS A 111 26.38 -0.14 21.85
N ILE A 112 25.19 -0.03 21.27
CA ILE A 112 24.98 -0.01 19.85
C ILE A 112 24.61 1.42 19.43
N THR A 113 25.45 2.04 18.60
CA THR A 113 25.26 3.41 18.12
C THR A 113 25.03 3.39 16.62
N ASN A 114 23.96 4.05 16.16
CA ASN A 114 23.67 4.24 14.74
C ASN A 114 24.13 5.63 14.31
N ASP A 115 25.11 5.72 13.43
CA ASP A 115 25.53 6.97 12.80
C ASP A 115 24.78 7.15 11.46
N THR A 116 23.75 7.96 11.50
CA THR A 116 22.91 8.27 10.31
C THR A 116 23.62 9.05 9.24
N SER A 117 24.70 9.80 9.59
CA SER A 117 25.45 10.61 8.63
C SER A 117 26.27 9.76 7.67
N GLY A 118 26.77 8.61 8.15
CA GLY A 118 27.60 7.68 7.40
C GLY A 118 26.91 6.35 7.06
N GLY A 119 25.71 6.10 7.56
CA GLY A 119 25.07 4.79 7.45
C GLY A 119 25.89 3.69 8.13
N GLU A 120 26.47 3.98 9.31
CA GLU A 120 27.33 3.06 10.06
C GLU A 120 26.67 2.66 11.38
N LEU A 121 26.58 1.35 11.62
CA LEU A 121 26.18 0.77 12.90
C LEU A 121 27.44 0.35 13.68
N LYS A 122 27.65 0.90 14.87
CA LYS A 122 28.81 0.60 15.71
C LYS A 122 28.40 -0.20 16.94
N TYR A 123 29.19 -1.24 17.24
CA TYR A 123 29.10 -2.02 18.47
C TYR A 123 30.28 -1.68 19.36
N GLU A 124 30.04 -1.10 20.54
CA GLU A 124 31.04 -0.79 21.52
C GLU A 124 30.85 -1.70 22.73
N THR A 125 31.80 -2.59 22.94
CA THR A 125 31.74 -3.54 24.04
C THR A 125 32.17 -2.86 25.35
N GLY A 126 31.27 -2.78 26.31
CA GLY A 126 31.60 -2.38 27.69
C GLY A 126 32.44 -3.44 28.37
N SER A 127 33.16 -3.03 29.42
CA SER A 127 34.15 -3.87 30.19
C SER A 127 33.54 -4.98 31.06
N THR A 128 32.31 -5.40 30.82
CA THR A 128 31.68 -6.47 31.60
C THR A 128 32.07 -7.83 31.02
N GLU A 129 33.06 -8.47 31.62
CA GLU A 129 33.70 -9.73 31.16
C GLU A 129 32.86 -11.00 31.34
N ASP A 130 31.63 -10.93 31.86
CA ASP A 130 30.96 -12.13 32.36
C ASP A 130 29.57 -12.36 31.72
N SER A 131 29.56 -12.54 30.41
CA SER A 131 28.34 -13.01 29.75
C SER A 131 28.61 -14.28 28.96
N THR A 132 28.31 -15.42 29.56
CA THR A 132 28.25 -16.75 28.92
C THR A 132 27.10 -16.86 27.90
N ILE A 133 26.28 -15.80 27.74
CA ILE A 133 25.14 -15.81 26.86
C ILE A 133 25.57 -15.32 25.47
N THR A 134 25.57 -16.23 24.50
CA THR A 134 25.81 -15.90 23.10
C THR A 134 24.50 -15.42 22.48
N ALA A 135 24.29 -14.12 22.48
CA ALA A 135 23.18 -13.49 21.82
C ALA A 135 23.57 -13.07 20.39
N TYR A 136 22.62 -13.16 19.45
CA TYR A 136 22.85 -12.84 18.04
C TYR A 136 21.92 -11.76 17.57
N ASN A 137 22.47 -10.78 16.88
CA ASN A 137 21.74 -9.77 16.15
C ASN A 137 21.75 -10.11 14.66
N THR A 138 20.71 -9.66 13.98
CA THR A 138 20.56 -9.84 12.53
C THR A 138 20.38 -8.49 11.87
N LEU A 139 21.22 -8.16 10.90
CA LEU A 139 21.10 -6.96 10.09
C LEU A 139 20.66 -7.35 8.68
N ILE A 140 19.57 -6.76 8.21
CA ILE A 140 18.96 -7.03 6.91
C ILE A 140 19.03 -5.76 6.08
N VAL A 141 19.66 -5.83 4.92
CA VAL A 141 19.70 -4.75 3.92
C VAL A 141 18.69 -5.06 2.83
N PRO A 142 17.63 -4.26 2.69
CA PRO A 142 16.61 -4.48 1.67
C PRO A 142 17.10 -4.13 0.27
N LYS A 143 16.31 -4.46 -0.73
CA LYS A 143 16.59 -4.13 -2.14
C LYS A 143 16.86 -2.64 -2.34
N GLY A 144 17.95 -2.32 -3.04
CA GLY A 144 18.42 -0.95 -3.30
C GLY A 144 18.99 -0.24 -2.07
N GLY A 145 19.21 -0.98 -0.95
CA GLY A 145 19.91 -0.50 0.23
C GLY A 145 21.39 -0.87 0.18
N GLU A 146 22.18 -0.17 0.97
CA GLU A 146 23.56 -0.51 1.36
C GLU A 146 23.76 -0.09 2.81
N TYR A 147 24.58 -0.81 3.56
CA TYR A 147 24.82 -0.46 4.95
C TYR A 147 26.19 -0.94 5.44
N MET A 148 26.79 -0.18 6.35
CA MET A 148 28.04 -0.56 6.99
C MET A 148 27.79 -0.93 8.45
N VAL A 149 28.40 -2.03 8.89
CA VAL A 149 28.40 -2.40 10.30
C VAL A 149 29.84 -2.60 10.80
N ARG A 150 30.12 -2.01 11.95
CA ARG A 150 31.35 -2.29 12.70
C ARG A 150 31.03 -3.31 13.78
N LEU A 151 31.59 -4.49 13.63
CA LEU A 151 31.39 -5.63 14.53
C LEU A 151 32.09 -5.40 15.91
N PRO A 152 31.73 -6.18 16.93
CA PRO A 152 32.29 -6.04 18.29
C PRO A 152 33.81 -6.19 18.38
N ASP A 153 34.44 -6.86 17.41
CA ASP A 153 35.91 -7.00 17.31
C ASP A 153 36.58 -5.82 16.57
N GLY A 154 35.81 -4.81 16.16
CA GLY A 154 36.27 -3.68 15.37
C GLY A 154 36.36 -3.95 13.87
N SER A 155 36.04 -5.14 13.39
CA SER A 155 35.96 -5.46 11.96
C SER A 155 34.83 -4.65 11.29
N GLN A 156 35.09 -4.17 10.08
CA GLN A 156 34.13 -3.41 9.30
C GLN A 156 33.55 -4.28 8.18
N VAL A 157 32.25 -4.24 8.01
CA VAL A 157 31.53 -5.02 7.00
C VAL A 157 30.62 -4.10 6.20
N TRP A 158 30.83 -4.04 4.91
CA TRP A 158 29.95 -3.33 3.96
C TRP A 158 29.01 -4.33 3.34
N LEU A 159 27.74 -4.16 3.57
CA LEU A 159 26.66 -5.03 3.10
C LEU A 159 26.01 -4.42 1.87
N ASN A 160 25.90 -5.20 0.82
CA ASN A 160 25.20 -4.82 -0.41
C ASN A 160 23.69 -5.08 -0.29
N SER A 161 22.94 -4.67 -1.30
CA SER A 161 21.51 -4.90 -1.44
C SER A 161 21.13 -6.37 -1.26
N GLU A 162 19.96 -6.63 -0.68
CA GLU A 162 19.41 -7.99 -0.46
C GLU A 162 20.33 -8.90 0.36
N THR A 163 21.07 -8.32 1.28
CA THR A 163 22.04 -9.03 2.13
C THR A 163 21.55 -9.09 3.57
N THR A 164 21.71 -10.26 4.17
CA THR A 164 21.45 -10.50 5.59
C THR A 164 22.71 -11.01 6.27
N ILE A 165 23.10 -10.38 7.36
CA ILE A 165 24.19 -10.85 8.21
C ILE A 165 23.68 -11.09 9.62
N ARG A 166 24.02 -12.25 10.19
CA ARG A 166 23.77 -12.60 11.58
C ARG A 166 25.10 -12.76 12.30
N PHE A 167 25.26 -12.04 13.38
CA PHE A 167 26.53 -12.00 14.14
C PHE A 167 26.24 -11.93 15.63
N PRO A 168 27.15 -12.43 16.49
CA PRO A 168 26.96 -12.36 17.92
C PRO A 168 27.18 -10.94 18.43
N VAL A 169 26.42 -10.55 19.46
CA VAL A 169 26.59 -9.25 20.15
C VAL A 169 28.04 -9.14 20.74
N ARG A 170 28.64 -10.27 21.08
CA ARG A 170 30.03 -10.40 21.51
C ARG A 170 30.62 -11.69 20.95
N PHE A 171 31.84 -11.63 20.39
CA PHE A 171 32.51 -12.83 19.91
C PHE A 171 33.06 -13.65 21.08
N ALA A 172 32.97 -14.96 20.97
CA ALA A 172 33.61 -15.88 21.90
C ALA A 172 35.15 -15.81 21.76
N ALA A 173 35.88 -16.08 22.85
CA ALA A 173 37.34 -16.09 22.83
C ALA A 173 37.86 -17.06 21.75
N GLY A 174 38.73 -16.57 20.88
CA GLY A 174 39.39 -17.35 19.84
C GLY A 174 38.50 -17.75 18.63
N LYS A 175 37.23 -17.32 18.59
CA LYS A 175 36.34 -17.66 17.46
C LYS A 175 35.53 -16.44 17.02
N ARG A 176 35.71 -16.03 15.77
CA ARG A 176 34.94 -14.95 15.12
C ARG A 176 34.13 -15.55 14.00
N GLU A 177 32.85 -15.82 14.27
CA GLU A 177 31.94 -16.46 13.33
C GLU A 177 30.73 -15.57 13.09
N VAL A 178 30.40 -15.39 11.82
CA VAL A 178 29.18 -14.70 11.35
C VAL A 178 28.50 -15.56 10.29
N GLN A 179 27.19 -15.38 10.12
CA GLN A 179 26.41 -16.03 9.06
C GLN A 179 26.00 -14.95 8.06
N LEU A 180 26.33 -15.15 6.79
CA LEU A 180 26.04 -14.22 5.70
C LEU A 180 25.16 -14.90 4.65
N CYS A 181 24.13 -14.19 4.22
CA CYS A 181 23.35 -14.53 3.04
C CYS A 181 23.30 -13.27 2.16
N GLY A 182 23.83 -13.34 0.95
CA GLY A 182 24.01 -12.20 0.05
C GLY A 182 25.47 -11.84 -0.17
N GLU A 183 25.77 -10.56 -0.35
CA GLU A 183 27.08 -10.04 -0.72
C GLU A 183 27.58 -9.00 0.29
N ALA A 184 28.80 -9.19 0.78
CA ALA A 184 29.44 -8.25 1.69
C ALA A 184 30.96 -8.19 1.52
N PHE A 185 31.51 -7.01 1.78
CA PHE A 185 32.96 -6.80 1.83
C PHE A 185 33.40 -6.69 3.30
N PHE A 186 34.41 -7.46 3.69
CA PHE A 186 34.95 -7.51 5.07
C PHE A 186 36.33 -6.87 5.13
N LYS A 187 36.51 -5.94 6.04
CA LYS A 187 37.82 -5.47 6.51
C LYS A 187 38.03 -5.92 7.94
N VAL A 188 38.66 -7.07 8.08
CA VAL A 188 38.83 -7.73 9.36
C VAL A 188 39.90 -7.03 10.19
N CYS A 189 39.57 -6.76 11.46
CA CYS A 189 40.54 -6.23 12.44
C CYS A 189 41.55 -7.34 12.81
N ARG A 190 42.84 -6.97 12.87
CA ARG A 190 43.91 -7.90 13.25
C ARG A 190 43.78 -8.19 14.73
N ASP A 191 43.86 -9.47 15.09
CA ASP A 191 44.00 -9.90 16.47
C ASP A 191 45.44 -9.64 16.92
N THR A 192 45.59 -8.91 18.03
CA THR A 192 46.92 -8.59 18.65
C THR A 192 47.06 -9.32 19.97
#